data_67abc29a8360df81a0289e81a3ceaeba
#
_entry.id   67abc29a8360df81a0289e81a3ceaeba
#
_cell.length_a   1.000
_cell.length_b   1.000
_cell.length_c   1.000
_cell.angle_alpha   90.00
_cell.angle_beta   90.00
_cell.angle_gamma   90.00
#
_symmetry.space_group_name_H-M   'P 1'
#
loop_
_entity.id
_entity.type
_entity.pdbx_description
1 polymer ?
#
loop_
_entity_poly.entity_id
_entity_poly.type
_entity_poly.pdbx_seq_one_letter_code
_entity_poly.pdbx_strand_id
1 'polypeptide(L)'
;KTVLNDHDGTPVEVLCVKGSGWDMGKIEPAGLPALNLERLKAMVNYDTLSDDDMVMLQRRLLLDPSSPNPSVEAILHAILPFKHVDHTHANAIVALTNQPNGEAIIRELFPEMIIVPYVMPGFDLSKACQKAFSERPDAPGMILLKHGIFTWSEDPRIAYENMIEAIDRAEKRIAEGNSQPFG
;
A
#
# COMPACT_ATOMS: atom_id res chain seq x y z
N LYS A 1 -6.62 -10.60 0.42
CA LYS A 1 -8.07 -10.68 0.11
C LYS A 1 -8.53 -12.11 0.24
N THR A 2 -9.75 -12.32 0.71
CA THR A 2 -10.32 -13.65 0.96
C THR A 2 -11.84 -13.58 0.99
N VAL A 3 -12.50 -14.71 1.22
CA VAL A 3 -13.95 -14.80 1.46
C VAL A 3 -14.17 -15.14 2.93
N LEU A 4 -15.03 -14.39 3.59
CA LEU A 4 -15.51 -14.68 4.94
C LEU A 4 -17.05 -14.73 4.92
N ASN A 5 -17.64 -15.36 5.94
CA ASN A 5 -19.09 -15.32 6.10
C ASN A 5 -19.51 -14.08 6.89
N ASP A 6 -20.53 -13.38 6.41
CA ASP A 6 -21.22 -12.33 7.15
C ASP A 6 -22.04 -12.95 8.32
N HIS A 7 -22.65 -12.10 9.14
CA HIS A 7 -23.42 -12.49 10.33
C HIS A 7 -24.60 -13.44 10.02
N ASP A 8 -25.13 -13.43 8.82
CA ASP A 8 -26.21 -14.32 8.35
C ASP A 8 -25.70 -15.58 7.65
N GLY A 9 -24.38 -15.79 7.58
CA GLY A 9 -23.74 -16.90 6.89
C GLY A 9 -23.49 -16.66 5.39
N THR A 10 -23.85 -15.51 4.85
CA THR A 10 -23.60 -15.18 3.43
C THR A 10 -22.11 -14.99 3.19
N PRO A 11 -21.51 -15.65 2.16
CA PRO A 11 -20.12 -15.43 1.81
C PRO A 11 -19.92 -14.05 1.21
N VAL A 12 -18.92 -13.31 1.72
CA VAL A 12 -18.55 -11.96 1.29
C VAL A 12 -17.06 -11.90 0.98
N GLU A 13 -16.71 -11.35 -0.18
CA GLU A 13 -15.33 -11.01 -0.47
C GLU A 13 -14.86 -9.85 0.41
N VAL A 14 -13.72 -10.03 1.05
CA VAL A 14 -13.17 -9.06 2.01
C VAL A 14 -11.71 -8.72 1.73
N LEU A 15 -11.35 -7.51 2.11
CA LEU A 15 -9.98 -7.11 2.37
C LEU A 15 -9.73 -7.21 3.88
N CYS A 16 -8.79 -8.09 4.28
CA CYS A 16 -8.20 -8.02 5.61
C CYS A 16 -6.98 -7.09 5.51
N VAL A 17 -7.01 -5.97 6.19
CA VAL A 17 -5.94 -4.95 6.14
C VAL A 17 -5.50 -4.59 7.55
N LYS A 18 -4.24 -4.21 7.72
CA LYS A 18 -3.72 -3.80 9.02
C LYS A 18 -4.54 -2.66 9.62
N GLY A 19 -4.94 -2.83 10.87
CA GLY A 19 -5.61 -1.80 11.66
C GLY A 19 -4.68 -0.62 11.96
N SER A 20 -5.25 0.57 12.01
CA SER A 20 -4.52 1.79 12.39
C SER A 20 -3.97 1.65 13.82
N GLY A 21 -2.71 2.03 14.02
CA GLY A 21 -2.03 1.96 15.31
C GLY A 21 -1.47 0.58 15.73
N TRP A 22 -1.75 -0.48 14.99
CA TRP A 22 -1.17 -1.81 15.27
C TRP A 22 0.30 -1.88 14.83
N ASP A 23 1.14 -2.42 15.71
CA ASP A 23 2.54 -2.73 15.41
C ASP A 23 2.64 -4.04 14.60
N MET A 24 3.27 -3.99 13.43
CA MET A 24 3.45 -5.18 12.57
C MET A 24 4.25 -6.29 13.27
N GLY A 25 5.21 -5.94 14.13
CA GLY A 25 6.01 -6.92 14.87
C GLY A 25 5.22 -7.72 15.92
N LYS A 26 4.01 -7.28 16.24
CA LYS A 26 3.12 -7.90 17.24
C LYS A 26 1.70 -8.09 16.72
N ILE A 27 1.52 -8.08 15.40
CA ILE A 27 0.20 -8.17 14.81
C ILE A 27 -0.43 -9.54 15.06
N GLU A 28 -1.68 -9.51 15.46
CA GLU A 28 -2.53 -10.68 15.65
C GLU A 28 -3.72 -10.61 14.69
N PRO A 29 -4.49 -11.69 14.49
CA PRO A 29 -5.67 -11.67 13.63
C PRO A 29 -6.67 -10.55 13.96
N ALA A 30 -6.83 -10.19 15.22
CA ALA A 30 -7.66 -9.07 15.66
C ALA A 30 -7.17 -7.70 15.16
N GLY A 31 -5.89 -7.59 14.81
CA GLY A 31 -5.29 -6.38 14.21
C GLY A 31 -5.50 -6.26 12.71
N LEU A 32 -6.23 -7.20 12.08
CA LEU A 32 -6.52 -7.26 10.65
C LEU A 32 -8.03 -7.16 10.38
N PRO A 33 -8.65 -6.00 10.61
CA PRO A 33 -10.07 -5.80 10.31
C PRO A 33 -10.41 -6.20 8.86
N ALA A 34 -11.56 -6.87 8.70
CA ALA A 34 -12.09 -7.30 7.44
C ALA A 34 -13.15 -6.30 6.92
N LEU A 35 -12.96 -5.79 5.72
CA LEU A 35 -13.88 -4.86 5.05
C LEU A 35 -14.48 -5.50 3.81
N ASN A 36 -15.75 -5.20 3.52
CA ASN A 36 -16.39 -5.58 2.27
C ASN A 36 -15.58 -5.02 1.07
N LEU A 37 -14.98 -5.92 0.28
CA LEU A 37 -14.02 -5.56 -0.76
C LEU A 37 -14.66 -4.80 -1.91
N GLU A 38 -15.84 -5.24 -2.38
CA GLU A 38 -16.52 -4.57 -3.50
C GLU A 38 -16.91 -3.13 -3.17
N ARG A 39 -17.51 -2.94 -2.00
CA ARG A 39 -17.90 -1.60 -1.54
C ARG A 39 -16.71 -0.69 -1.30
N LEU A 40 -15.61 -1.26 -0.78
CA LEU A 40 -14.38 -0.52 -0.56
C LEU A 40 -13.74 -0.07 -1.90
N LYS A 41 -13.69 -0.96 -2.90
CA LYS A 41 -13.27 -0.60 -4.26
C LYS A 41 -14.13 0.50 -4.88
N ALA A 42 -15.45 0.44 -4.67
CA ALA A 42 -16.37 1.43 -5.22
C ALA A 42 -16.13 2.84 -4.69
N MET A 43 -15.48 3.00 -3.51
CA MET A 43 -15.18 4.31 -2.95
C MET A 43 -14.30 5.17 -3.87
N VAL A 44 -13.42 4.57 -4.67
CA VAL A 44 -12.54 5.32 -5.59
C VAL A 44 -13.32 6.07 -6.68
N ASN A 45 -14.59 5.74 -6.91
CA ASN A 45 -15.46 6.39 -7.88
C ASN A 45 -16.05 7.73 -7.40
N TYR A 46 -15.88 8.09 -6.12
CA TYR A 46 -16.24 9.43 -5.67
C TYR A 46 -15.36 10.47 -6.37
N ASP A 47 -15.92 11.63 -6.68
CA ASP A 47 -15.13 12.73 -7.27
C ASP A 47 -14.14 13.28 -6.24
N THR A 48 -14.62 13.53 -5.04
CA THR A 48 -13.83 13.99 -3.88
C THR A 48 -14.34 13.30 -2.62
N LEU A 49 -13.46 13.13 -1.65
CA LEU A 49 -13.80 12.57 -0.35
C LEU A 49 -12.86 13.17 0.69
N SER A 50 -13.42 13.74 1.75
CA SER A 50 -12.61 14.20 2.87
C SER A 50 -12.03 13.02 3.65
N ASP A 51 -10.92 13.22 4.37
CA ASP A 51 -10.32 12.16 5.19
C ASP A 51 -11.29 11.65 6.27
N ASP A 52 -12.04 12.55 6.90
CA ASP A 52 -13.04 12.20 7.92
C ASP A 52 -14.16 11.33 7.32
N ASP A 53 -14.69 11.72 6.17
CA ASP A 53 -15.73 10.96 5.47
C ASP A 53 -15.18 9.60 4.99
N MET A 54 -13.94 9.57 4.49
CA MET A 54 -13.28 8.33 4.07
C MET A 54 -13.17 7.36 5.24
N VAL A 55 -12.68 7.79 6.39
CA VAL A 55 -12.57 6.96 7.60
C VAL A 55 -13.95 6.49 8.06
N MET A 56 -14.94 7.39 8.09
CA MET A 56 -16.31 7.04 8.47
C MET A 56 -16.92 6.00 7.53
N LEU A 57 -16.74 6.16 6.22
CA LEU A 57 -17.25 5.20 5.22
C LEU A 57 -16.54 3.86 5.34
N GLN A 58 -15.21 3.83 5.48
CA GLN A 58 -14.47 2.59 5.69
C GLN A 58 -14.97 1.82 6.92
N ARG A 59 -15.24 2.51 8.03
CA ARG A 59 -15.81 1.88 9.23
C ARG A 59 -17.16 1.21 8.97
N ARG A 60 -18.01 1.78 8.11
CA ARG A 60 -19.29 1.19 7.73
C ARG A 60 -19.17 -0.09 6.89
N LEU A 61 -17.97 -0.35 6.36
CA LEU A 61 -17.69 -1.53 5.54
C LEU A 61 -17.08 -2.69 6.35
N LEU A 62 -16.80 -2.50 7.64
CA LEU A 62 -16.32 -3.56 8.52
C LEU A 62 -17.37 -4.66 8.64
N LEU A 63 -16.95 -5.93 8.53
CA LEU A 63 -17.79 -7.07 8.83
C LEU A 63 -18.12 -7.13 10.33
N ASP A 64 -17.12 -6.85 11.16
CA ASP A 64 -17.28 -6.73 12.61
C ASP A 64 -17.08 -5.27 13.02
N PRO A 65 -18.15 -4.54 13.42
CA PRO A 65 -18.08 -3.15 13.83
C PRO A 65 -17.19 -2.90 15.08
N SER A 66 -16.88 -3.95 15.86
CA SER A 66 -15.99 -3.86 17.02
C SER A 66 -14.52 -3.89 16.66
N SER A 67 -14.18 -4.22 15.41
CA SER A 67 -12.81 -4.22 14.89
C SER A 67 -12.16 -2.85 14.97
N PRO A 68 -10.81 -2.80 15.06
CA PRO A 68 -10.07 -1.53 14.99
C PRO A 68 -10.32 -0.80 13.67
N ASN A 69 -10.05 0.51 13.65
CA ASN A 69 -10.09 1.28 12.42
C ASN A 69 -9.12 0.68 11.40
N PRO A 70 -9.53 0.47 10.15
CA PRO A 70 -8.62 0.03 9.10
C PRO A 70 -7.57 1.11 8.81
N SER A 71 -6.48 0.74 8.16
CA SER A 71 -5.52 1.69 7.60
C SER A 71 -6.23 2.70 6.70
N VAL A 72 -5.82 3.97 6.73
CA VAL A 72 -6.30 5.00 5.79
C VAL A 72 -6.03 4.63 4.33
N GLU A 73 -5.07 3.74 4.09
CA GLU A 73 -4.69 3.25 2.77
C GLU A 73 -5.47 1.99 2.33
N ALA A 74 -6.52 1.62 3.08
CA ALA A 74 -7.32 0.44 2.75
C ALA A 74 -7.90 0.47 1.32
N ILE A 75 -8.30 1.65 0.83
CA ILE A 75 -8.78 1.81 -0.57
C ILE A 75 -7.68 1.43 -1.54
N LEU A 76 -6.43 1.88 -1.31
CA LEU A 76 -5.29 1.56 -2.16
C LEU A 76 -5.02 0.05 -2.20
N HIS A 77 -5.02 -0.62 -1.05
CA HIS A 77 -4.94 -2.08 -0.98
C HIS A 77 -6.09 -2.78 -1.70
N ALA A 78 -7.30 -2.20 -1.68
CA ALA A 78 -8.48 -2.79 -2.31
C ALA A 78 -8.43 -2.75 -3.84
N ILE A 79 -8.04 -1.60 -4.43
CA ILE A 79 -8.06 -1.37 -5.88
C ILE A 79 -7.01 -2.18 -6.64
N LEU A 80 -5.87 -2.51 -6.03
CA LEU A 80 -4.89 -3.40 -6.63
C LEU A 80 -5.48 -4.81 -6.72
N PRO A 81 -5.51 -5.45 -7.92
CA PRO A 81 -6.32 -6.66 -8.15
C PRO A 81 -5.71 -7.94 -7.58
N PHE A 82 -4.60 -7.87 -6.87
CA PHE A 82 -3.87 -9.02 -6.33
C PHE A 82 -4.39 -9.44 -4.95
N LYS A 83 -4.25 -10.73 -4.64
CA LYS A 83 -4.67 -11.31 -3.37
C LYS A 83 -3.86 -10.77 -2.19
N HIS A 84 -2.54 -10.67 -2.35
CA HIS A 84 -1.61 -10.17 -1.35
C HIS A 84 -0.99 -8.86 -1.84
N VAL A 85 -1.06 -7.85 -0.99
CA VAL A 85 -0.53 -6.50 -1.25
C VAL A 85 0.19 -6.03 0.00
N ASP A 86 1.50 -5.93 -0.08
CA ASP A 86 2.35 -5.47 1.01
C ASP A 86 2.68 -3.99 0.83
N HIS A 87 2.74 -3.26 1.95
CA HIS A 87 3.11 -1.85 2.00
C HIS A 87 4.02 -1.58 3.18
N THR A 88 5.04 -0.76 2.95
CA THR A 88 5.93 -0.29 4.01
C THR A 88 6.52 1.07 3.71
N HIS A 89 6.76 1.84 4.77
CA HIS A 89 7.55 3.07 4.75
C HIS A 89 9.04 2.74 5.01
N ALA A 90 9.61 1.84 4.22
CA ALA A 90 10.99 1.40 4.40
C ALA A 90 11.97 2.58 4.38
N ASN A 91 12.80 2.71 5.42
CA ASN A 91 13.71 3.84 5.59
C ASN A 91 14.62 4.05 4.39
N ALA A 92 15.11 2.98 3.76
CA ALA A 92 15.97 3.07 2.58
C ALA A 92 15.24 3.70 1.38
N ILE A 93 14.00 3.28 1.12
CA ILE A 93 13.16 3.84 0.04
C ILE A 93 12.86 5.32 0.32
N VAL A 94 12.43 5.62 1.55
CA VAL A 94 12.12 7.01 1.95
C VAL A 94 13.35 7.90 1.87
N ALA A 95 14.52 7.42 2.31
CA ALA A 95 15.78 8.17 2.25
C ALA A 95 16.17 8.53 0.80
N LEU A 96 16.05 7.59 -0.13
CA LEU A 96 16.33 7.85 -1.54
C LEU A 96 15.31 8.80 -2.18
N THR A 97 14.01 8.59 -1.92
CA THR A 97 12.96 9.41 -2.50
C THR A 97 12.92 10.85 -1.98
N ASN A 98 13.49 11.11 -0.79
CA ASN A 98 13.59 12.46 -0.20
C ASN A 98 14.80 13.27 -0.68
N GLN A 99 15.70 12.68 -1.50
CA GLN A 99 16.80 13.44 -2.08
C GLN A 99 16.29 14.48 -3.10
N PRO A 100 17.00 15.58 -3.33
CA PRO A 100 16.63 16.57 -4.36
C PRO A 100 16.43 15.96 -5.75
N ASN A 101 17.21 14.92 -6.08
CA ASN A 101 17.14 14.13 -7.31
C ASN A 101 16.53 12.75 -7.10
N GLY A 102 15.74 12.55 -6.03
CA GLY A 102 15.23 11.26 -5.60
C GLY A 102 14.43 10.53 -6.67
N GLU A 103 13.60 11.24 -7.43
CA GLU A 103 12.85 10.64 -8.54
C GLU A 103 13.78 10.05 -9.61
N ALA A 104 14.84 10.75 -9.97
CA ALA A 104 15.81 10.25 -10.97
C ALA A 104 16.53 8.99 -10.46
N ILE A 105 16.95 9.00 -9.18
CA ILE A 105 17.57 7.84 -8.55
C ILE A 105 16.64 6.64 -8.58
N ILE A 106 15.37 6.83 -8.21
CA ILE A 106 14.39 5.75 -8.15
C ILE A 106 14.06 5.21 -9.55
N ARG A 107 13.94 6.07 -10.57
CA ARG A 107 13.73 5.63 -11.96
C ARG A 107 14.89 4.84 -12.53
N GLU A 108 16.10 5.19 -12.15
CA GLU A 108 17.31 4.45 -12.52
C GLU A 108 17.36 3.08 -11.81
N LEU A 109 17.07 3.07 -10.51
CA LEU A 109 17.20 1.88 -9.67
C LEU A 109 16.04 0.89 -9.87
N PHE A 110 14.83 1.36 -10.16
CA PHE A 110 13.60 0.57 -10.27
C PHE A 110 12.83 0.85 -11.57
N PRO A 111 13.42 0.62 -12.75
CA PRO A 111 12.77 0.91 -14.04
C PRO A 111 11.51 0.06 -14.27
N GLU A 112 11.40 -1.10 -13.60
CA GLU A 112 10.25 -2.02 -13.66
C GLU A 112 9.07 -1.55 -12.80
N MET A 113 9.31 -0.74 -11.77
CA MET A 113 8.27 -0.30 -10.82
C MET A 113 7.45 0.88 -11.36
N ILE A 114 6.22 0.99 -10.90
CA ILE A 114 5.43 2.22 -11.03
C ILE A 114 5.99 3.26 -10.06
N ILE A 115 6.13 4.50 -10.52
CA ILE A 115 6.59 5.60 -9.67
C ILE A 115 5.51 6.67 -9.64
N VAL A 116 4.98 6.92 -8.43
CA VAL A 116 3.95 7.91 -8.19
C VAL A 116 4.58 9.13 -7.53
N PRO A 117 4.39 10.35 -8.08
CA PRO A 117 4.79 11.58 -7.42
C PRO A 117 4.16 11.70 -6.03
N TYR A 118 4.75 12.55 -5.18
CA TYR A 118 4.20 12.76 -3.84
C TYR A 118 2.78 13.30 -3.91
N VAL A 119 1.87 12.57 -3.30
CA VAL A 119 0.50 12.96 -3.00
C VAL A 119 0.29 12.72 -1.51
N MET A 120 -0.40 13.62 -0.83
CA MET A 120 -0.72 13.44 0.60
C MET A 120 -1.48 12.12 0.79
N PRO A 121 -1.09 11.28 1.79
CA PRO A 121 -1.84 10.07 2.11
C PRO A 121 -3.32 10.36 2.35
N GLY A 122 -4.20 9.60 1.69
CA GLY A 122 -5.64 9.79 1.76
C GLY A 122 -6.32 9.37 0.46
N PHE A 123 -7.50 9.93 0.23
CA PHE A 123 -8.32 9.56 -0.92
C PHE A 123 -7.66 9.89 -2.27
N ASP A 124 -7.07 11.07 -2.40
CA ASP A 124 -6.43 11.51 -3.65
C ASP A 124 -5.22 10.63 -4.02
N LEU A 125 -4.47 10.15 -3.03
CA LEU A 125 -3.41 9.19 -3.26
C LEU A 125 -3.94 7.90 -3.86
N SER A 126 -5.07 7.39 -3.36
CA SER A 126 -5.69 6.18 -3.90
C SER A 126 -6.09 6.33 -5.37
N LYS A 127 -6.63 7.49 -5.76
CA LYS A 127 -6.94 7.81 -7.16
C LYS A 127 -5.70 7.91 -8.04
N ALA A 128 -4.65 8.57 -7.55
CA ALA A 128 -3.38 8.69 -8.27
C ALA A 128 -2.74 7.31 -8.51
N CYS A 129 -2.74 6.45 -7.49
CA CYS A 129 -2.20 5.08 -7.59
C CYS A 129 -3.04 4.21 -8.53
N GLN A 130 -4.38 4.31 -8.49
CA GLN A 130 -5.24 3.60 -9.42
C GLN A 130 -4.93 3.96 -10.87
N LYS A 131 -4.82 5.26 -11.16
CA LYS A 131 -4.46 5.74 -12.49
C LYS A 131 -3.10 5.20 -12.93
N ALA A 132 -2.08 5.35 -12.09
CA ALA A 132 -0.73 4.89 -12.40
C ALA A 132 -0.67 3.36 -12.62
N PHE A 133 -1.40 2.58 -11.82
CA PHE A 133 -1.52 1.14 -12.00
C PHE A 133 -2.21 0.78 -13.33
N SER A 134 -3.27 1.50 -13.72
CA SER A 134 -3.97 1.23 -14.99
C SER A 134 -3.10 1.44 -16.23
N GLU A 135 -2.08 2.29 -16.13
CA GLU A 135 -1.10 2.55 -17.21
C GLU A 135 0.00 1.48 -17.28
N ARG A 136 0.29 0.78 -16.17
CA ARG A 136 1.33 -0.27 -16.08
C ARG A 136 0.88 -1.45 -15.21
N PRO A 137 -0.15 -2.22 -15.61
CA PRO A 137 -0.74 -3.28 -14.79
C PRO A 137 0.20 -4.48 -14.56
N ASP A 138 1.23 -4.64 -15.36
CA ASP A 138 2.21 -5.74 -15.27
C ASP A 138 3.40 -5.42 -14.35
N ALA A 139 3.46 -4.23 -13.77
CA ALA A 139 4.54 -3.86 -12.85
C ALA A 139 4.50 -4.70 -11.57
N PRO A 140 5.66 -5.10 -11.01
CA PRO A 140 5.73 -5.92 -9.80
C PRO A 140 5.46 -5.13 -8.52
N GLY A 141 5.43 -3.82 -8.58
CA GLY A 141 5.23 -2.94 -7.43
C GLY A 141 5.14 -1.47 -7.81
N MET A 142 5.00 -0.64 -6.79
CA MET A 142 4.81 0.81 -6.90
C MET A 142 5.60 1.53 -5.82
N ILE A 143 6.40 2.52 -6.20
CA ILE A 143 7.11 3.39 -5.26
C ILE A 143 6.39 4.74 -5.23
N LEU A 144 5.99 5.15 -4.04
CA LEU A 144 5.39 6.44 -3.76
C LEU A 144 6.50 7.38 -3.27
N LEU A 145 6.83 8.41 -4.03
CA LEU A 145 7.91 9.34 -3.68
C LEU A 145 7.61 10.01 -2.33
N LYS A 146 8.62 10.02 -1.45
CA LYS A 146 8.56 10.59 -0.08
C LYS A 146 7.54 9.91 0.84
N HIS A 147 7.15 8.66 0.54
CA HIS A 147 6.15 7.94 1.30
C HIS A 147 6.57 6.48 1.57
N GLY A 148 6.70 5.66 0.53
CA GLY A 148 6.99 4.24 0.72
C GLY A 148 6.87 3.42 -0.54
N ILE A 149 6.65 2.12 -0.37
CA ILE A 149 6.60 1.14 -1.46
C ILE A 149 5.44 0.17 -1.25
N PHE A 150 4.83 -0.25 -2.36
CA PHE A 150 3.88 -1.35 -2.46
C PHE A 150 4.44 -2.45 -3.35
N THR A 151 4.26 -3.70 -2.94
CA THR A 151 4.47 -4.89 -3.77
C THR A 151 3.27 -5.80 -3.69
N TRP A 152 3.10 -6.68 -4.66
CA TRP A 152 1.90 -7.53 -4.74
C TRP A 152 2.15 -8.84 -5.48
N SER A 153 1.32 -9.84 -5.18
CA SER A 153 1.25 -11.10 -5.89
C SER A 153 -0.02 -11.89 -5.50
N GLU A 154 -0.34 -12.91 -6.28
CA GLU A 154 -1.29 -13.95 -5.87
C GLU A 154 -0.69 -14.87 -4.80
N ASP A 155 0.63 -14.99 -4.72
CA ASP A 155 1.37 -15.73 -3.70
C ASP A 155 1.94 -14.77 -2.64
N PRO A 156 1.65 -14.98 -1.32
CA PRO A 156 2.11 -14.11 -0.26
C PRO A 156 3.64 -14.07 -0.12
N ARG A 157 4.29 -15.18 -0.43
CA ARG A 157 5.74 -15.26 -0.37
C ARG A 157 6.38 -14.40 -1.45
N ILE A 158 5.86 -14.44 -2.67
CA ILE A 158 6.36 -13.62 -3.78
C ILE A 158 6.15 -12.13 -3.50
N ALA A 159 4.98 -11.73 -2.96
CA ALA A 159 4.74 -10.35 -2.58
C ALA A 159 5.78 -9.86 -1.56
N TYR A 160 6.05 -10.66 -0.54
CA TYR A 160 7.05 -10.37 0.49
C TYR A 160 8.49 -10.34 -0.06
N GLU A 161 8.88 -11.35 -0.86
CA GLU A 161 10.23 -11.42 -1.45
C GLU A 161 10.51 -10.22 -2.36
N ASN A 162 9.53 -9.79 -3.18
CA ASN A 162 9.62 -8.57 -3.97
C ASN A 162 9.87 -7.31 -3.11
N MET A 163 9.21 -7.23 -1.96
CA MET A 163 9.41 -6.14 -1.00
C MET A 163 10.84 -6.13 -0.46
N ILE A 164 11.33 -7.30 0.00
CA ILE A 164 12.68 -7.43 0.56
C ILE A 164 13.75 -7.13 -0.48
N GLU A 165 13.60 -7.64 -1.71
CA GLU A 165 14.54 -7.37 -2.80
C GLU A 165 14.61 -5.88 -3.13
N ALA A 166 13.47 -5.20 -3.19
CA ALA A 166 13.45 -3.77 -3.46
C ALA A 166 14.13 -2.97 -2.35
N ILE A 167 13.91 -3.33 -1.08
CA ILE A 167 14.56 -2.68 0.07
C ILE A 167 16.07 -2.92 0.04
N ASP A 168 16.52 -4.16 -0.21
CA ASP A 168 17.94 -4.51 -0.30
C ASP A 168 18.66 -3.72 -1.41
N ARG A 169 18.02 -3.56 -2.58
CA ARG A 169 18.55 -2.71 -3.68
C ARG A 169 18.69 -1.25 -3.24
N ALA A 170 17.71 -0.71 -2.52
CA ALA A 170 17.78 0.64 -2.01
C ALA A 170 18.89 0.82 -0.95
N GLU A 171 19.07 -0.14 -0.04
CA GLU A 171 20.12 -0.12 0.97
C GLU A 171 21.51 -0.20 0.33
N LYS A 172 21.71 -1.05 -0.67
CA LYS A 172 22.97 -1.14 -1.43
C LYS A 172 23.28 0.20 -2.11
N ARG A 173 22.30 0.84 -2.72
CA ARG A 173 22.49 2.15 -3.36
C ARG A 173 22.90 3.24 -2.38
N ILE A 174 22.34 3.21 -1.16
CA ILE A 174 22.73 4.14 -0.08
C ILE A 174 24.18 3.86 0.38
N ALA A 175 24.55 2.59 0.56
CA ALA A 175 25.89 2.20 0.98
C ALA A 175 26.94 2.63 -0.04
N GLU A 176 26.68 2.49 -1.34
CA GLU A 176 27.56 2.97 -2.42
C GLU A 176 27.76 4.49 -2.38
N GLY A 177 26.68 5.26 -2.12
CA GLY A 177 26.75 6.71 -1.98
C GLY A 177 27.59 7.16 -0.76
N ASN A 178 27.53 6.42 0.33
CA ASN A 178 28.28 6.73 1.55
C ASN A 178 29.77 6.38 1.45
N SER A 179 30.18 5.56 0.47
CA SER A 179 31.58 5.18 0.27
C SER A 179 32.40 6.25 -0.50
N GLN A 180 31.75 7.29 -1.02
CA GLN A 180 32.46 8.40 -1.64
C GLN A 180 32.93 9.39 -0.56
N PRO A 181 34.26 9.66 -0.44
CA PRO A 181 34.74 10.67 0.50
C PRO A 181 34.16 12.04 0.10
N PHE A 182 33.70 12.77 1.11
CA PHE A 182 33.34 14.18 0.93
C PHE A 182 34.55 14.92 0.40
N GLY A 183 34.53 15.28 -0.89
CA GLY A 183 35.53 16.11 -1.52
C GLY A 183 35.31 17.58 -1.20
#